data_72acdcebbfb1f3eeb7c71eb93de4cd7d
#
_entry.id   72acdcebbfb1f3eeb7c71eb93de4cd7d
#
_cell.length_a   1.000
_cell.length_b   1.000
_cell.length_c   1.000
_cell.angle_alpha   90.00
_cell.angle_beta   90.00
_cell.angle_gamma   90.00
#
_symmetry.space_group_name_H-M   'P 1'
#
loop_
_entity.id
_entity.type
_entity.pdbx_description
1 polymer ?
#
loop_
_entity_poly.entity_id
_entity_poly.type
_entity_poly.pdbx_seq_one_letter_code
_entity_poly.pdbx_strand_id
1 'polypeptide(L)'
;MIREARAEDWPAIWPIIHDVVTERQTFPYDPAMTERDAREMWLRDPPARVVVALDGDRVTGTANMYANRPGPGSHVASGSLMVAKEARGTGVGRALTTDLIAWARRSGFAAIQFNAVVDVNVAAVRLYESLGFVTLGTAPGAFRHPVAGDVGLRIMWLDLR
;
A
#
# COMPACT_ATOMS: atom_id res chain seq x y z
N MET A 1 -10.71 -12.32 5.61
CA MET A 1 -11.73 -11.78 4.64
C MET A 1 -11.34 -10.37 4.24
N ILE A 2 -11.60 -9.93 2.97
CA ILE A 2 -11.41 -8.53 2.54
C ILE A 2 -12.77 -7.96 2.13
N ARG A 3 -13.07 -6.75 2.56
CA ARG A 3 -14.25 -5.97 2.14
C ARG A 3 -13.93 -4.48 2.02
N GLU A 4 -14.82 -3.74 1.40
CA GLU A 4 -14.71 -2.28 1.37
C GLU A 4 -14.76 -1.70 2.78
N ALA A 5 -13.91 -0.70 3.00
CA ALA A 5 -13.88 0.05 4.24
C ALA A 5 -15.13 0.92 4.38
N ARG A 6 -15.63 1.04 5.61
CA ARG A 6 -16.73 1.90 5.99
C ARG A 6 -16.20 3.02 6.90
N ALA A 7 -16.98 4.07 7.08
CA ALA A 7 -16.60 5.17 7.97
C ALA A 7 -16.30 4.68 9.40
N GLU A 8 -17.04 3.67 9.85
CA GLU A 8 -16.92 3.06 11.19
C GLU A 8 -15.64 2.24 11.37
N ASP A 9 -14.95 1.88 10.28
CA ASP A 9 -13.67 1.16 10.35
C ASP A 9 -12.49 2.08 10.70
N TRP A 10 -12.65 3.39 10.54
CA TRP A 10 -11.56 4.34 10.74
C TRP A 10 -10.84 4.22 12.08
N PRO A 11 -11.54 4.06 13.22
CA PRO A 11 -10.88 3.86 14.51
C PRO A 11 -9.97 2.63 14.58
N ALA A 12 -10.19 1.63 13.71
CA ALA A 12 -9.33 0.45 13.59
C ALA A 12 -8.25 0.61 12.51
N ILE A 13 -8.49 1.43 11.48
CA ILE A 13 -7.53 1.73 10.42
C ILE A 13 -6.43 2.67 10.92
N TRP A 14 -6.80 3.73 11.63
CA TRP A 14 -5.85 4.76 12.07
C TRP A 14 -4.66 4.21 12.88
N PRO A 15 -4.85 3.35 13.90
CA PRO A 15 -3.72 2.76 14.62
C PRO A 15 -2.74 2.01 13.72
N ILE A 16 -3.23 1.30 12.70
CA ILE A 16 -2.37 0.58 11.75
C ILE A 16 -1.50 1.57 10.95
N ILE A 17 -2.11 2.64 10.44
CA ILE A 17 -1.39 3.69 9.69
C ILE A 17 -0.37 4.37 10.61
N HIS A 18 -0.80 4.78 11.80
CA HIS A 18 0.06 5.46 12.77
C HIS A 18 1.28 4.62 13.14
N ASP A 19 1.11 3.35 13.45
CA ASP A 19 2.21 2.45 13.80
C ASP A 19 3.19 2.29 12.64
N VAL A 20 2.68 2.03 11.41
CA VAL A 20 3.53 1.87 10.22
C VAL A 20 4.32 3.14 9.91
N VAL A 21 3.69 4.31 10.03
CA VAL A 21 4.35 5.59 9.72
C VAL A 21 5.38 5.95 10.79
N THR A 22 5.06 5.75 12.07
CA THR A 22 5.98 6.04 13.18
C THR A 22 7.16 5.08 13.27
N GLU A 23 7.02 3.85 12.80
CA GLU A 23 8.14 2.90 12.64
C GLU A 23 9.21 3.41 11.66
N ARG A 24 8.84 4.26 10.67
CA ARG A 24 9.74 4.87 9.68
C ARG A 24 10.55 3.85 8.86
N GLN A 25 10.00 2.66 8.63
CA GLN A 25 10.73 1.57 7.98
C GLN A 25 10.25 1.24 6.57
N THR A 26 8.98 1.52 6.25
CA THR A 26 8.34 0.98 5.04
C THR A 26 7.58 2.00 4.21
N PHE A 27 7.31 3.21 4.74
CA PHE A 27 6.58 4.26 4.03
C PHE A 27 7.27 5.61 4.18
N PRO A 28 7.42 6.38 3.07
CA PRO A 28 8.02 7.71 3.07
C PRO A 28 7.00 8.79 3.49
N TYR A 29 6.27 8.56 4.57
CA TYR A 29 5.31 9.51 5.11
C TYR A 29 5.88 10.22 6.34
N ASP A 30 5.40 11.44 6.62
CA ASP A 30 5.82 12.20 7.79
C ASP A 30 5.35 11.49 9.08
N PRO A 31 6.27 11.10 9.98
CA PRO A 31 5.88 10.49 11.26
C PRO A 31 5.08 11.43 12.17
N ALA A 32 5.10 12.75 11.92
CA ALA A 32 4.28 13.74 12.63
C ALA A 32 2.88 13.93 12.01
N MET A 33 2.52 13.12 11.01
CA MET A 33 1.20 13.15 10.37
C MET A 33 0.07 13.04 11.41
N THR A 34 -0.86 13.99 11.35
CA THR A 34 -2.03 13.95 12.23
C THR A 34 -3.05 12.90 11.75
N GLU A 35 -3.94 12.47 12.66
CA GLU A 35 -5.04 11.57 12.30
C GLU A 35 -5.91 12.14 11.17
N ARG A 36 -6.17 13.46 11.20
CA ARG A 36 -6.94 14.15 10.16
C ARG A 36 -6.25 14.03 8.80
N ASP A 37 -4.94 14.34 8.74
CA ASP A 37 -4.19 14.29 7.50
C ASP A 37 -4.11 12.86 6.95
N ALA A 38 -3.94 11.88 7.84
CA ALA A 38 -3.96 10.47 7.49
C ALA A 38 -5.30 10.04 6.93
N ARG A 39 -6.41 10.50 7.52
CA ARG A 39 -7.76 10.18 7.05
C ARG A 39 -8.02 10.77 5.67
N GLU A 40 -7.68 12.03 5.44
CA GLU A 40 -7.82 12.70 4.14
C GLU A 40 -6.97 12.03 3.06
N MET A 41 -5.76 11.58 3.40
CA MET A 41 -4.86 10.89 2.48
C MET A 41 -5.35 9.46 2.16
N TRP A 42 -5.88 8.75 3.16
CA TRP A 42 -6.19 7.32 3.05
C TRP A 42 -7.57 7.05 2.52
N LEU A 43 -8.60 7.72 3.07
CA LEU A 43 -9.99 7.59 2.64
C LEU A 43 -10.22 8.46 1.40
N ARG A 44 -10.14 7.84 0.24
CA ARG A 44 -10.31 8.50 -1.06
C ARG A 44 -11.71 8.26 -1.61
N ASP A 45 -12.26 9.28 -2.24
CA ASP A 45 -13.56 9.19 -2.92
C ASP A 45 -13.50 8.32 -4.18
N PRO A 46 -14.63 7.70 -4.59
CA PRO A 46 -14.72 6.98 -5.85
C PRO A 46 -14.25 7.84 -7.05
N PRO A 47 -13.58 7.24 -8.04
CA PRO A 47 -13.46 5.81 -8.32
C PRO A 47 -12.35 5.08 -7.55
N ALA A 48 -11.65 5.75 -6.64
CA ALA A 48 -10.72 5.08 -5.75
C ALA A 48 -11.46 4.11 -4.81
N ARG A 49 -10.74 3.12 -4.30
CA ARG A 49 -11.30 2.10 -3.42
C ARG A 49 -10.45 1.97 -2.17
N VAL A 50 -11.08 1.85 -1.02
CA VAL A 50 -10.42 1.56 0.24
C VAL A 50 -10.98 0.28 0.82
N VAL A 51 -10.12 -0.62 1.30
CA VAL A 51 -10.50 -1.93 1.84
C VAL A 51 -9.88 -2.18 3.19
N VAL A 52 -10.52 -3.06 3.96
CA VAL A 52 -9.97 -3.66 5.18
C VAL A 52 -9.88 -5.17 5.04
N ALA A 53 -8.79 -5.72 5.58
CA ALA A 53 -8.64 -7.15 5.79
C ALA A 53 -9.06 -7.48 7.22
N LEU A 54 -9.86 -8.53 7.38
CA LEU A 54 -10.46 -8.94 8.64
C LEU A 54 -10.02 -10.35 9.03
N ASP A 55 -9.78 -10.53 10.31
CA ASP A 55 -9.73 -11.82 11.00
C ASP A 55 -10.84 -11.81 12.06
N GLY A 56 -11.91 -12.60 11.79
CA GLY A 56 -13.18 -12.39 12.50
C GLY A 56 -13.68 -10.95 12.29
N ASP A 57 -13.93 -10.25 13.38
CA ASP A 57 -14.36 -8.85 13.37
C ASP A 57 -13.20 -7.85 13.48
N ARG A 58 -11.97 -8.34 13.63
CA ARG A 58 -10.79 -7.51 13.83
C ARG A 58 -10.18 -7.09 12.51
N VAL A 59 -9.93 -5.80 12.32
CA VAL A 59 -9.16 -5.27 11.20
C VAL A 59 -7.68 -5.61 11.40
N THR A 60 -7.10 -6.32 10.43
CA THR A 60 -5.70 -6.78 10.44
C THR A 60 -4.83 -6.11 9.38
N GLY A 61 -5.45 -5.37 8.47
CA GLY A 61 -4.77 -4.59 7.45
C GLY A 61 -5.74 -3.74 6.66
N THR A 62 -5.19 -2.82 5.90
CA THR A 62 -5.96 -1.91 5.04
C THR A 62 -5.18 -1.59 3.76
N ALA A 63 -5.90 -1.25 2.70
CA ALA A 63 -5.33 -0.77 1.45
C ALA A 63 -6.19 0.31 0.83
N ASN A 64 -5.56 1.28 0.17
CA ASN A 64 -6.23 2.19 -0.75
C ASN A 64 -5.74 1.93 -2.18
N MET A 65 -6.60 2.16 -3.16
CA MET A 65 -6.40 1.82 -4.57
C MET A 65 -6.96 2.94 -5.43
N TYR A 66 -6.15 3.43 -6.39
CA TYR A 66 -6.50 4.62 -7.16
C TYR A 66 -5.73 4.69 -8.49
N ALA A 67 -6.13 5.59 -9.38
CA ALA A 67 -5.32 5.91 -10.56
C ALA A 67 -4.04 6.63 -10.14
N ASN A 68 -2.88 6.12 -10.59
CA ASN A 68 -1.56 6.64 -10.19
C ASN A 68 -1.35 8.10 -10.57
N ARG A 69 -1.86 8.50 -11.74
CA ARG A 69 -1.78 9.88 -12.26
C ARG A 69 -3.11 10.29 -12.86
N PRO A 70 -3.44 11.59 -12.90
CA PRO A 70 -4.62 12.07 -13.62
C PRO A 70 -4.40 12.07 -15.14
N GLY A 71 -5.48 12.30 -15.89
CA GLY A 71 -5.45 12.53 -17.34
C GLY A 71 -4.78 11.41 -18.12
N PRO A 72 -3.77 11.68 -18.95
CA PRO A 72 -3.13 10.68 -19.81
C PRO A 72 -2.47 9.51 -19.06
N GLY A 73 -2.21 9.64 -17.77
CA GLY A 73 -1.66 8.59 -16.91
C GLY A 73 -2.70 7.79 -16.13
N SER A 74 -3.99 8.08 -16.27
CA SER A 74 -5.06 7.51 -15.43
C SER A 74 -5.37 6.04 -15.71
N HIS A 75 -4.82 5.47 -16.77
CA HIS A 75 -4.92 4.06 -17.12
C HIS A 75 -3.98 3.14 -16.30
N VAL A 76 -3.12 3.71 -15.46
CA VAL A 76 -2.23 2.97 -14.56
C VAL A 76 -2.74 3.13 -13.13
N ALA A 77 -2.96 2.02 -12.43
CA ALA A 77 -3.34 2.02 -11.03
C ALA A 77 -2.13 2.15 -10.10
N SER A 78 -2.39 2.56 -8.88
CA SER A 78 -1.48 2.46 -7.75
C SER A 78 -2.25 2.12 -6.48
N GLY A 79 -1.54 1.93 -5.38
CA GLY A 79 -2.14 1.71 -4.07
C GLY A 79 -1.09 1.65 -2.97
N SER A 80 -1.58 1.75 -1.75
CA SER A 80 -0.79 1.56 -0.54
C SER A 80 -1.45 0.50 0.33
N LEU A 81 -0.65 -0.36 0.93
CA LEU A 81 -1.12 -1.47 1.77
C LEU A 81 -0.38 -1.44 3.09
N MET A 82 -1.13 -1.50 4.18
CA MET A 82 -0.57 -1.55 5.53
C MET A 82 -1.17 -2.71 6.32
N VAL A 83 -0.32 -3.41 7.05
CA VAL A 83 -0.69 -4.59 7.83
C VAL A 83 -0.38 -4.33 9.30
N ALA A 84 -1.34 -4.62 10.16
CA ALA A 84 -1.16 -4.53 11.60
C ALA A 84 0.05 -5.37 12.04
N LYS A 85 0.83 -4.87 12.98
CA LYS A 85 2.11 -5.46 13.41
C LYS A 85 1.98 -6.95 13.76
N GLU A 86 0.95 -7.30 14.49
CA GLU A 86 0.66 -8.66 14.95
C GLU A 86 0.14 -9.60 13.84
N ALA A 87 -0.27 -9.05 12.69
CA ALA A 87 -0.74 -9.81 11.53
C ALA A 87 0.31 -9.93 10.42
N ARG A 88 1.51 -9.38 10.63
CA ARG A 88 2.61 -9.50 9.67
C ARG A 88 3.05 -10.97 9.54
N GLY A 89 3.35 -11.39 8.33
CA GLY A 89 3.75 -12.79 8.05
C GLY A 89 2.59 -13.80 7.99
N THR A 90 1.34 -13.38 8.24
CA THR A 90 0.16 -14.29 8.20
C THR A 90 -0.56 -14.32 6.85
N GLY A 91 0.00 -13.66 5.80
CA GLY A 91 -0.59 -13.65 4.46
C GLY A 91 -1.52 -12.46 4.17
N VAL A 92 -1.78 -11.57 5.13
CA VAL A 92 -2.64 -10.39 4.96
C VAL A 92 -2.15 -9.49 3.82
N GLY A 93 -0.83 -9.22 3.76
CA GLY A 93 -0.26 -8.40 2.69
C GLY A 93 -0.47 -9.02 1.30
N ARG A 94 -0.33 -10.34 1.18
CA ARG A 94 -0.62 -11.06 -0.08
C ARG A 94 -2.09 -10.95 -0.46
N ALA A 95 -2.99 -11.15 0.48
CA ALA A 95 -4.42 -11.05 0.25
C ALA A 95 -4.82 -9.65 -0.24
N LEU A 96 -4.33 -8.59 0.41
CA LEU A 96 -4.57 -7.19 0.02
C LEU A 96 -4.00 -6.88 -1.37
N THR A 97 -2.77 -7.35 -1.68
CA THR A 97 -2.17 -7.13 -3.00
C THR A 97 -2.94 -7.88 -4.10
N THR A 98 -3.38 -9.10 -3.83
CA THR A 98 -4.20 -9.90 -4.76
C THR A 98 -5.55 -9.22 -5.03
N ASP A 99 -6.19 -8.66 -4.01
CA ASP A 99 -7.44 -7.91 -4.16
C ASP A 99 -7.23 -6.62 -4.98
N LEU A 100 -6.12 -5.88 -4.75
CA LEU A 100 -5.73 -4.75 -5.58
C LEU A 100 -5.58 -5.13 -7.06
N ILE A 101 -4.87 -6.22 -7.35
CA ILE A 101 -4.67 -6.70 -8.72
C ILE A 101 -6.02 -7.05 -9.36
N ALA A 102 -6.88 -7.75 -8.64
CA ALA A 102 -8.19 -8.13 -9.13
C ALA A 102 -9.09 -6.91 -9.39
N TRP A 103 -9.07 -5.91 -8.49
CA TRP A 103 -9.78 -4.65 -8.68
C TRP A 103 -9.27 -3.89 -9.90
N ALA A 104 -7.95 -3.74 -10.03
CA ALA A 104 -7.35 -3.02 -11.14
C ALA A 104 -7.74 -3.64 -12.50
N ARG A 105 -7.73 -4.97 -12.61
CA ARG A 105 -8.19 -5.68 -13.80
C ARG A 105 -9.67 -5.44 -14.10
N ARG A 106 -10.55 -5.58 -13.09
CA ARG A 106 -12.00 -5.35 -13.27
C ARG A 106 -12.33 -3.91 -13.62
N SER A 107 -11.52 -2.97 -13.15
CA SER A 107 -11.67 -1.52 -13.43
C SER A 107 -11.02 -1.08 -14.74
N GLY A 108 -10.43 -2.01 -15.51
CA GLY A 108 -9.88 -1.73 -16.84
C GLY A 108 -8.51 -1.03 -16.83
N PHE A 109 -7.77 -1.05 -15.70
CA PHE A 109 -6.41 -0.53 -15.68
C PHE A 109 -5.48 -1.40 -16.52
N ALA A 110 -4.55 -0.77 -17.22
CA ALA A 110 -3.55 -1.43 -18.06
C ALA A 110 -2.36 -1.98 -17.26
N ALA A 111 -2.08 -1.39 -16.11
CA ALA A 111 -0.96 -1.76 -15.26
C ALA A 111 -1.16 -1.27 -13.82
N ILE A 112 -0.31 -1.76 -12.91
CA ILE A 112 -0.16 -1.24 -11.56
C ILE A 112 1.28 -0.76 -11.38
N GLN A 113 1.47 0.44 -10.83
CA GLN A 113 2.78 0.97 -10.46
C GLN A 113 2.81 1.29 -8.97
N PHE A 114 3.73 0.68 -8.24
CA PHE A 114 4.11 1.12 -6.90
C PHE A 114 5.27 2.12 -7.00
N ASN A 115 5.11 3.30 -6.40
CA ASN A 115 6.02 4.43 -6.62
C ASN A 115 7.22 4.45 -5.66
N ALA A 116 7.11 3.79 -4.50
CA ALA A 116 8.09 3.94 -3.42
C ALA A 116 8.12 2.70 -2.53
N VAL A 117 8.62 1.60 -3.04
CA VAL A 117 8.86 0.39 -2.25
C VAL A 117 10.26 0.48 -1.64
N VAL A 118 10.33 0.52 -0.31
CA VAL A 118 11.61 0.62 0.40
C VAL A 118 12.47 -0.60 0.11
N ASP A 119 13.68 -0.39 -0.37
CA ASP A 119 14.57 -1.44 -0.91
C ASP A 119 14.89 -2.53 0.11
N VAL A 120 15.08 -2.14 1.37
CA VAL A 120 15.36 -3.07 2.48
C VAL A 120 14.12 -3.75 3.05
N ASN A 121 12.91 -3.39 2.59
CA ASN A 121 11.68 -4.13 2.89
C ASN A 121 11.59 -5.40 2.04
N VAL A 122 12.48 -6.34 2.33
CA VAL A 122 12.65 -7.58 1.57
C VAL A 122 11.35 -8.40 1.50
N ALA A 123 10.55 -8.38 2.56
CA ALA A 123 9.27 -9.10 2.60
C ALA A 123 8.28 -8.56 1.56
N ALA A 124 8.14 -7.23 1.45
CA ALA A 124 7.28 -6.61 0.44
C ALA A 124 7.81 -6.84 -0.98
N VAL A 125 9.11 -6.63 -1.20
CA VAL A 125 9.73 -6.84 -2.51
C VAL A 125 9.49 -8.27 -3.00
N ARG A 126 9.80 -9.28 -2.20
CA ARG A 126 9.58 -10.70 -2.55
C ARG A 126 8.11 -11.02 -2.78
N LEU A 127 7.21 -10.44 -1.98
CA LEU A 127 5.78 -10.60 -2.16
C LEU A 127 5.35 -10.11 -3.54
N TYR A 128 5.72 -8.88 -3.89
CA TYR A 128 5.33 -8.26 -5.17
C TYR A 128 5.95 -9.00 -6.35
N GLU A 129 7.23 -9.36 -6.29
CA GLU A 129 7.89 -10.19 -7.32
C GLU A 129 7.18 -11.53 -7.51
N SER A 130 6.76 -12.20 -6.44
CA SER A 130 6.01 -13.46 -6.50
C SER A 130 4.61 -13.32 -7.13
N LEU A 131 4.09 -12.09 -7.21
CA LEU A 131 2.81 -11.74 -7.85
C LEU A 131 3.00 -11.17 -9.27
N GLY A 132 4.23 -11.17 -9.77
CA GLY A 132 4.57 -10.79 -11.14
C GLY A 132 5.01 -9.34 -11.31
N PHE A 133 5.17 -8.57 -10.23
CA PHE A 133 5.76 -7.24 -10.33
C PHE A 133 7.25 -7.33 -10.65
N VAL A 134 7.73 -6.39 -11.47
CA VAL A 134 9.14 -6.20 -11.77
C VAL A 134 9.63 -4.85 -11.25
N THR A 135 10.87 -4.76 -10.82
CA THR A 135 11.49 -3.47 -10.46
C THR A 135 11.92 -2.76 -11.74
N LEU A 136 11.38 -1.58 -12.02
CA LEU A 136 11.78 -0.74 -13.16
C LEU A 136 13.05 0.05 -12.88
N GLY A 137 13.26 0.43 -11.62
CA GLY A 137 14.42 1.17 -11.19
C GLY A 137 14.35 1.45 -9.69
N THR A 138 15.47 1.91 -9.14
CA THR A 138 15.62 2.27 -7.73
C THR A 138 16.24 3.66 -7.63
N ALA A 139 15.57 4.58 -6.92
CA ALA A 139 16.15 5.87 -6.55
C ALA A 139 17.11 5.64 -5.39
N PRO A 140 18.46 5.80 -5.58
CA PRO A 140 19.43 5.47 -4.54
C PRO A 140 19.36 6.48 -3.39
N GLY A 141 19.42 5.99 -2.15
CA GLY A 141 19.45 6.83 -0.95
C GLY A 141 18.20 7.68 -0.70
N ALA A 142 17.09 7.38 -1.38
CA ALA A 142 15.88 8.22 -1.34
C ALA A 142 15.00 8.01 -0.10
N PHE A 143 15.35 7.06 0.77
CA PHE A 143 14.62 6.78 2.00
C PHE A 143 15.59 6.69 3.18
N ARG A 144 15.36 7.52 4.22
CA ARG A 144 16.17 7.50 5.45
C ARG A 144 15.62 6.49 6.43
N HIS A 145 16.16 5.27 6.37
CA HIS A 145 15.76 4.18 7.26
C HIS A 145 16.41 4.36 8.64
N PRO A 146 15.67 4.14 9.76
CA PRO A 146 16.18 4.43 11.11
C PRO A 146 17.36 3.56 11.54
N VAL A 147 17.54 2.40 10.92
CA VAL A 147 18.63 1.46 11.24
C VAL A 147 19.62 1.30 10.08
N ALA A 148 19.13 1.17 8.84
CA ALA A 148 19.97 0.88 7.68
C ALA A 148 20.56 2.15 7.01
N GLY A 149 20.23 3.35 7.48
CA GLY A 149 20.68 4.60 6.87
C GLY A 149 19.93 4.95 5.58
N ASP A 150 20.55 5.69 4.69
CA ASP A 150 19.93 6.10 3.43
C ASP A 150 19.90 4.91 2.46
N VAL A 151 18.68 4.39 2.21
CA VAL A 151 18.41 3.24 1.36
C VAL A 151 17.57 3.61 0.14
N GLY A 152 17.47 2.72 -0.84
CA GLY A 152 16.74 2.99 -2.08
C GLY A 152 15.21 2.92 -1.94
N LEU A 153 14.54 3.61 -2.87
CA LEU A 153 13.11 3.44 -3.16
C LEU A 153 12.95 2.83 -4.55
N ARG A 154 12.30 1.68 -4.62
CA ARG A 154 12.02 1.00 -5.89
C ARG A 154 10.72 1.49 -6.50
N ILE A 155 10.71 1.63 -7.82
CA ILE A 155 9.49 1.68 -8.63
C ILE A 155 9.23 0.27 -9.12
N MET A 156 8.06 -0.30 -8.78
CA MET A 156 7.69 -1.65 -9.18
C MET A 156 6.45 -1.61 -10.09
N TRP A 157 6.43 -2.46 -11.09
CA TRP A 157 5.43 -2.46 -12.17
C TRP A 157 4.85 -3.86 -12.40
N LEU A 158 3.52 -3.93 -12.58
CA LEU A 158 2.80 -5.11 -13.04
C LEU A 158 1.99 -4.76 -14.28
N ASP A 159 2.28 -5.37 -15.42
CA ASP A 159 1.44 -5.29 -16.63
C ASP A 159 0.18 -6.15 -16.42
N LEU A 160 -0.98 -5.60 -16.75
CA LEU A 160 -2.27 -6.27 -16.63
C LEU A 160 -2.88 -6.66 -18.00
N ARG A 161 -2.21 -6.24 -19.10
CA ARG A 161 -2.65 -6.52 -20.48
C ARG A 161 -2.31 -7.94 -20.89
#